data_54b9288a7f39c5802ec1d67b69375232
#
_entry.id   54b9288a7f39c5802ec1d67b69375232
#
_cell.length_a   1.000
_cell.length_b   1.000
_cell.length_c   1.000
_cell.angle_alpha   90.00
_cell.angle_beta   90.00
_cell.angle_gamma   90.00
#
_symmetry.space_group_name_H-M   'P 1'
#
loop_
_entity.id
_entity.type
_entity.pdbx_description
1 polymer ?
#
loop_
_entity_poly.entity_id
_entity_poly.type
_entity_poly.pdbx_seq_one_letter_code
_entity_poly.pdbx_strand_id
1 'polypeptide(L)'
;MPGRDSVWKEQTIANTSEQQFRVEFECEFLGSVDTLISSAKLKSLVYDEPIQSNRGLDIYFEPIKNHDYVITVDVARGVGIDYSAFVITDITSFPHKVIGKYKNNEIKPMLFPSIIVDIAKAYNNAFILCEVNDIGDQVASIIQYDLEYDNLLLCSMRGRAGQIVGQGFSGKKTQLGVKMSKTVKKVGCSNLKTLIEDEKVIFNDYDIISELTTFIQKHNSFEAEEGCNDDLAMCLVIYLSLIHI
;
A
#
# COMPACT_ATOMS: atom_id res chain seq x y z
N MET A 1 18.05 32.25 2.27
CA MET A 1 18.98 31.93 1.17
C MET A 1 19.03 33.10 0.23
N PRO A 2 20.19 33.62 -0.20
CA PRO A 2 20.23 34.72 -1.15
C PRO A 2 19.65 34.25 -2.51
N GLY A 3 18.75 35.04 -3.09
CA GLY A 3 18.16 34.81 -4.41
C GLY A 3 16.72 34.29 -4.47
N ARG A 4 16.05 34.15 -3.32
CA ARG A 4 14.61 33.80 -3.26
C ARG A 4 13.81 34.96 -2.68
N ASP A 5 13.59 35.98 -3.53
CA ASP A 5 12.79 37.16 -3.21
C ASP A 5 11.33 37.04 -3.70
N SER A 6 10.52 38.06 -3.52
CA SER A 6 9.11 38.07 -3.94
C SER A 6 8.95 37.89 -5.45
N VAL A 7 9.89 38.41 -6.24
CA VAL A 7 9.87 38.30 -7.72
C VAL A 7 10.10 36.84 -8.13
N TRP A 8 11.06 36.16 -7.50
CA TRP A 8 11.28 34.74 -7.73
C TRP A 8 10.06 33.91 -7.35
N LYS A 9 9.38 34.22 -6.22
CA LYS A 9 8.14 33.57 -5.81
C LYS A 9 7.06 33.70 -6.87
N GLU A 10 6.78 34.91 -7.33
CA GLU A 10 5.76 35.17 -8.35
C GLU A 10 6.06 34.46 -9.67
N GLN A 11 7.31 34.47 -10.12
CA GLN A 11 7.74 33.77 -11.35
C GLN A 11 7.61 32.23 -11.19
N THR A 12 7.94 31.69 -10.02
CA THR A 12 7.82 30.25 -9.77
C THR A 12 6.35 29.82 -9.74
N ILE A 13 5.47 30.59 -9.09
CA ILE A 13 4.03 30.36 -9.10
C ILE A 13 3.45 30.44 -10.52
N ALA A 14 3.89 31.40 -11.32
CA ALA A 14 3.43 31.54 -12.71
C ALA A 14 3.84 30.35 -13.60
N ASN A 15 4.97 29.71 -13.33
CA ASN A 15 5.49 28.56 -14.07
C ASN A 15 4.98 27.19 -13.56
N THR A 16 4.41 27.14 -12.36
CA THR A 16 3.87 25.93 -11.74
C THR A 16 2.40 26.13 -11.35
N SER A 17 2.12 26.23 -10.08
CA SER A 17 0.86 26.68 -9.51
C SER A 17 1.13 27.19 -8.09
N GLU A 18 0.23 28.02 -7.56
CA GLU A 18 0.31 28.48 -6.17
C GLU A 18 0.30 27.29 -5.20
N GLN A 19 -0.47 26.25 -5.51
CA GLN A 19 -0.56 25.02 -4.74
C GLN A 19 0.76 24.26 -4.75
N GLN A 20 1.36 24.07 -5.90
CA GLN A 20 2.64 23.38 -6.04
C GLN A 20 3.76 24.18 -5.37
N PHE A 21 3.75 25.52 -5.48
CA PHE A 21 4.72 26.38 -4.81
C PHE A 21 4.66 26.22 -3.29
N ARG A 22 3.46 26.19 -2.70
CA ARG A 22 3.25 26.01 -1.26
C ARG A 22 3.78 24.66 -0.78
N VAL A 23 3.53 23.58 -1.53
CA VAL A 23 4.02 22.24 -1.18
C VAL A 23 5.54 22.16 -1.26
N GLU A 24 6.13 22.59 -2.38
CA GLU A 24 7.56 22.39 -2.67
C GLU A 24 8.49 23.38 -1.94
N PHE A 25 8.03 24.61 -1.75
CA PHE A 25 8.90 25.70 -1.28
C PHE A 25 8.49 26.30 0.08
N GLU A 26 7.22 26.25 0.45
CA GLU A 26 6.76 26.73 1.74
C GLU A 26 6.53 25.56 2.72
N CYS A 27 6.74 24.32 2.27
CA CYS A 27 6.49 23.10 3.07
C CYS A 27 5.06 23.11 3.66
N GLU A 28 4.13 23.80 2.98
CA GLU A 28 2.73 23.81 3.39
C GLU A 28 2.12 22.47 3.02
N PHE A 29 1.74 21.72 4.02
CA PHE A 29 1.01 20.50 3.84
C PHE A 29 -0.42 20.83 3.40
N LEU A 30 -0.66 20.81 2.10
CA LEU A 30 -1.99 20.93 1.51
C LEU A 30 -2.66 19.54 1.49
N GLY A 31 -2.76 18.89 2.65
CA GLY A 31 -3.63 17.74 2.77
C GLY A 31 -5.05 18.17 2.44
N SER A 32 -5.70 17.46 1.53
CA SER A 32 -7.11 17.66 1.22
C SER A 32 -7.95 17.65 2.50
N VAL A 33 -9.01 18.43 2.54
CA VAL A 33 -9.86 18.57 3.75
C VAL A 33 -10.50 17.25 4.14
N ASP A 34 -10.63 16.29 3.19
CA ASP A 34 -11.35 15.02 3.37
C ASP A 34 -10.43 13.79 3.27
N THR A 35 -9.15 13.88 3.69
CA THR A 35 -8.25 12.73 3.71
C THR A 35 -8.68 11.67 4.71
N LEU A 36 -8.38 10.39 4.43
CA LEU A 36 -8.64 9.28 5.33
C LEU A 36 -7.98 9.50 6.71
N ILE A 37 -6.72 9.90 6.70
CA ILE A 37 -5.93 10.19 7.90
C ILE A 37 -6.00 11.68 8.20
N SER A 38 -6.08 12.04 9.48
CA SER A 38 -6.16 13.46 9.88
C SER A 38 -4.92 14.25 9.43
N SER A 39 -5.13 15.49 9.01
CA SER A 39 -4.03 16.38 8.59
C SER A 39 -2.99 16.58 9.69
N ALA A 40 -3.39 16.54 10.96
CA ALA A 40 -2.48 16.63 12.10
C ALA A 40 -1.55 15.41 12.16
N LYS A 41 -2.12 14.20 11.97
CA LYS A 41 -1.34 12.95 11.95
C LYS A 41 -0.41 12.88 10.75
N LEU A 42 -0.93 13.19 9.54
CA LEU A 42 -0.11 13.22 8.32
C LEU A 42 1.10 14.16 8.45
N LYS A 43 0.93 15.34 9.06
CA LYS A 43 2.03 16.29 9.34
C LYS A 43 3.07 15.77 10.32
N SER A 44 2.71 14.83 11.18
CA SER A 44 3.62 14.23 12.16
C SER A 44 4.41 13.04 11.61
N LEU A 45 4.02 12.52 10.45
CA LEU A 45 4.73 11.42 9.81
C LEU A 45 6.08 11.90 9.28
N VAL A 46 7.09 11.07 9.48
CA VAL A 46 8.44 11.28 8.96
C VAL A 46 8.80 10.14 8.04
N TYR A 47 9.68 10.40 7.09
CA TYR A 47 10.20 9.37 6.20
C TYR A 47 11.70 9.22 6.37
N ASP A 48 12.19 8.02 6.08
CA ASP A 48 13.59 7.65 6.09
C ASP A 48 14.05 7.32 4.66
N GLU A 49 15.34 7.40 4.41
CA GLU A 49 15.92 6.86 3.19
C GLU A 49 15.99 5.33 3.27
N PRO A 50 15.65 4.59 2.20
CA PRO A 50 15.76 3.14 2.19
C PRO A 50 17.24 2.70 2.27
N ILE A 51 17.52 1.61 2.98
CA ILE A 51 18.86 1.00 3.02
C ILE A 51 19.23 0.35 1.68
N GLN A 52 18.22 -0.01 0.89
CA GLN A 52 18.39 -0.53 -0.47
C GLN A 52 17.25 -0.01 -1.35
N SER A 53 17.60 0.50 -2.55
CA SER A 53 16.64 0.94 -3.56
C SER A 53 17.06 0.39 -4.92
N ASN A 54 16.17 -0.38 -5.58
CA ASN A 54 16.44 -0.95 -6.88
C ASN A 54 15.15 -1.21 -7.67
N ARG A 55 15.00 -0.56 -8.83
CA ARG A 55 13.91 -0.79 -9.81
C ARG A 55 12.50 -0.80 -9.20
N GLY A 56 12.23 0.12 -8.29
CA GLY A 56 10.94 0.25 -7.62
C GLY A 56 10.81 -0.53 -6.32
N LEU A 57 11.79 -1.36 -5.96
CA LEU A 57 11.90 -2.02 -4.65
C LEU A 57 12.72 -1.16 -3.71
N ASP A 58 12.13 -0.72 -2.62
CA ASP A 58 12.79 -0.01 -1.53
C ASP A 58 12.68 -0.83 -0.25
N ILE A 59 13.81 -1.06 0.40
CA ILE A 59 13.93 -1.82 1.64
C ILE A 59 14.44 -0.89 2.72
N TYR A 60 13.77 -0.89 3.87
CA TYR A 60 14.13 -0.08 5.05
C TYR A 60 14.78 -0.93 6.16
N PHE A 61 14.42 -2.21 6.24
CA PHE A 61 14.94 -3.13 7.24
C PHE A 61 15.19 -4.51 6.64
N GLU A 62 16.35 -5.08 6.95
CA GLU A 62 16.68 -6.45 6.62
C GLU A 62 15.79 -7.45 7.38
N PRO A 63 15.56 -8.67 6.86
CA PRO A 63 14.77 -9.67 7.53
C PRO A 63 15.42 -10.13 8.83
N ILE A 64 14.65 -10.21 9.90
CA ILE A 64 15.09 -10.71 11.20
C ILE A 64 14.64 -12.18 11.32
N LYS A 65 15.55 -13.04 11.76
CA LYS A 65 15.26 -14.48 11.94
C LYS A 65 14.10 -14.68 12.93
N ASN A 66 13.17 -15.57 12.58
CA ASN A 66 11.96 -15.91 13.36
C ASN A 66 10.96 -14.75 13.48
N HIS A 67 11.07 -13.73 12.65
CA HIS A 67 9.99 -12.77 12.48
C HIS A 67 9.00 -13.25 11.43
N ASP A 68 7.75 -12.89 11.62
CA ASP A 68 6.66 -13.16 10.68
C ASP A 68 6.38 -11.91 9.84
N TYR A 69 6.28 -12.12 8.53
CA TYR A 69 6.06 -11.06 7.56
C TYR A 69 4.84 -11.33 6.70
N VAL A 70 4.20 -10.27 6.25
CA VAL A 70 3.18 -10.33 5.21
C VAL A 70 3.53 -9.38 4.06
N ILE A 71 3.38 -9.86 2.83
CA ILE A 71 3.46 -9.08 1.61
C ILE A 71 2.05 -8.89 1.08
N THR A 72 1.59 -7.65 1.06
CA THR A 72 0.27 -7.31 0.53
C THR A 72 0.42 -6.71 -0.86
N VAL A 73 -0.32 -7.26 -1.82
CA VAL A 73 -0.12 -7.02 -3.25
C VAL A 73 -1.37 -6.40 -3.87
N ASP A 74 -1.18 -5.28 -4.55
CA ASP A 74 -2.11 -4.65 -5.47
C ASP A 74 -1.55 -4.74 -6.90
N VAL A 75 -2.36 -5.18 -7.86
CA VAL A 75 -1.89 -5.56 -9.20
C VAL A 75 -2.52 -4.69 -10.28
N ALA A 76 -1.69 -3.95 -10.99
CA ALA A 76 -2.09 -3.23 -12.20
C ALA A 76 -1.81 -4.02 -13.48
N ARG A 77 -2.38 -3.54 -14.61
CA ARG A 77 -2.22 -4.17 -15.93
C ARG A 77 -0.85 -3.97 -16.59
N GLY A 78 0.02 -3.14 -16.00
CA GLY A 78 1.36 -2.88 -16.54
C GLY A 78 1.36 -2.10 -17.86
N VAL A 79 0.39 -1.19 -18.03
CA VAL A 79 0.24 -0.36 -19.24
C VAL A 79 0.73 1.09 -19.04
N GLY A 80 1.47 1.33 -17.96
CA GLY A 80 2.10 2.62 -17.67
C GLY A 80 1.18 3.66 -17.01
N ILE A 81 -0.06 3.30 -16.64
CA ILE A 81 -1.04 4.19 -16.00
C ILE A 81 -1.05 3.93 -14.48
N ASP A 82 -1.47 2.72 -14.09
CA ASP A 82 -1.53 2.30 -12.69
C ASP A 82 -0.28 1.48 -12.34
N TYR A 83 0.07 1.44 -11.06
CA TYR A 83 1.24 0.71 -10.58
C TYR A 83 0.86 -0.66 -10.04
N SER A 84 1.65 -1.68 -10.39
CA SER A 84 1.71 -2.90 -9.59
C SER A 84 2.56 -2.61 -8.37
N ALA A 85 1.99 -2.84 -7.19
CA ALA A 85 2.62 -2.50 -5.92
C ALA A 85 2.53 -3.65 -4.92
N PHE A 86 3.48 -3.70 -4.00
CA PHE A 86 3.34 -4.45 -2.76
C PHE A 86 4.02 -3.75 -1.60
N VAL A 87 3.55 -4.07 -0.40
CA VAL A 87 4.12 -3.60 0.86
C VAL A 87 4.52 -4.80 1.71
N ILE A 88 5.72 -4.75 2.28
CA ILE A 88 6.25 -5.77 3.19
C ILE A 88 6.06 -5.26 4.61
N THR A 89 5.32 -6.00 5.42
CA THR A 89 5.03 -5.62 6.80
C THR A 89 5.52 -6.69 7.77
N ASP A 90 6.31 -6.31 8.78
CA ASP A 90 6.62 -7.13 9.94
C ASP A 90 5.40 -7.16 10.86
N ILE A 91 4.87 -8.36 11.09
CA ILE A 91 3.66 -8.60 11.88
C ILE A 91 3.94 -9.36 13.18
N THR A 92 5.19 -9.54 13.54
CA THR A 92 5.64 -10.31 14.69
C THR A 92 5.08 -9.76 16.01
N SER A 93 5.00 -8.42 16.10
CA SER A 93 4.48 -7.76 17.30
C SER A 93 3.91 -6.38 16.94
N PHE A 94 3.04 -5.84 17.80
CA PHE A 94 2.63 -4.43 17.67
C PHE A 94 3.71 -3.47 18.20
N PRO A 95 3.89 -2.31 17.59
CA PRO A 95 3.25 -1.88 16.33
C PRO A 95 3.75 -2.70 15.13
N HIS A 96 2.86 -3.01 14.20
CA HIS A 96 3.25 -3.61 12.92
C HIS A 96 4.07 -2.58 12.13
N LYS A 97 5.13 -3.04 11.47
CA LYS A 97 6.07 -2.14 10.81
C LYS A 97 6.21 -2.44 9.33
N VAL A 98 5.95 -1.46 8.50
CA VAL A 98 6.31 -1.53 7.07
C VAL A 98 7.83 -1.45 6.97
N ILE A 99 8.41 -2.45 6.32
CA ILE A 99 9.87 -2.63 6.24
C ILE A 99 10.39 -2.59 4.80
N GLY A 100 9.49 -2.56 3.83
CA GLY A 100 9.82 -2.41 2.42
C GLY A 100 8.58 -2.23 1.57
N LYS A 101 8.79 -1.74 0.35
CA LYS A 101 7.72 -1.60 -0.64
C LYS A 101 8.27 -1.83 -2.05
N TYR A 102 7.39 -2.16 -2.96
CA TYR A 102 7.64 -2.18 -4.40
C TYR A 102 6.57 -1.40 -5.12
N LYS A 103 6.95 -0.61 -6.13
CA LYS A 103 6.03 0.15 -6.96
C LYS A 103 6.59 0.28 -8.38
N ASN A 104 5.85 -0.24 -9.38
CA ASN A 104 6.31 -0.21 -10.77
C ASN A 104 5.12 -0.25 -11.73
N ASN A 105 5.04 0.65 -12.69
CA ASN A 105 3.95 0.74 -13.68
C ASN A 105 4.27 0.08 -15.03
N GLU A 106 5.49 -0.41 -15.22
CA GLU A 106 5.94 -1.06 -16.46
C GLU A 106 6.06 -2.59 -16.32
N ILE A 107 6.02 -3.10 -15.09
CA ILE A 107 6.14 -4.53 -14.83
C ILE A 107 4.97 -5.30 -15.46
N LYS A 108 5.30 -6.30 -16.27
CA LYS A 108 4.27 -7.16 -16.85
C LYS A 108 3.69 -8.07 -15.77
N PRO A 109 2.35 -8.24 -15.70
CA PRO A 109 1.69 -9.08 -14.69
C PRO A 109 2.24 -10.51 -14.62
N MET A 110 2.72 -11.07 -15.72
CA MET A 110 3.32 -12.40 -15.78
C MET A 110 4.70 -12.52 -15.11
N LEU A 111 5.43 -11.41 -14.95
CA LEU A 111 6.75 -11.38 -14.32
C LEU A 111 6.67 -11.00 -12.83
N PHE A 112 5.61 -10.31 -12.45
CA PHE A 112 5.44 -9.81 -11.10
C PHE A 112 5.37 -10.92 -10.03
N PRO A 113 4.72 -12.09 -10.26
CA PRO A 113 4.69 -13.20 -9.30
C PRO A 113 6.08 -13.67 -8.86
N SER A 114 7.04 -13.77 -9.78
CA SER A 114 8.39 -14.20 -9.44
C SER A 114 9.09 -13.22 -8.50
N ILE A 115 8.93 -11.89 -8.72
CA ILE A 115 9.48 -10.86 -7.83
C ILE A 115 8.86 -10.98 -6.44
N ILE A 116 7.53 -11.13 -6.35
CA ILE A 116 6.82 -11.28 -5.07
C ILE A 116 7.34 -12.49 -4.30
N VAL A 117 7.44 -13.65 -4.96
CA VAL A 117 7.86 -14.90 -4.32
C VAL A 117 9.34 -14.86 -3.91
N ASP A 118 10.22 -14.25 -4.71
CA ASP A 118 11.63 -14.11 -4.36
C ASP A 118 11.81 -13.26 -3.10
N ILE A 119 11.08 -12.15 -3.01
CA ILE A 119 11.07 -11.31 -1.80
C ILE A 119 10.44 -12.05 -0.63
N ALA A 120 9.33 -12.76 -0.83
CA ALA A 120 8.68 -13.51 0.25
C ALA A 120 9.61 -14.59 0.84
N LYS A 121 10.37 -15.29 -0.01
CA LYS A 121 11.39 -16.26 0.42
C LYS A 121 12.52 -15.60 1.21
N ALA A 122 12.96 -14.41 0.80
CA ALA A 122 13.99 -13.66 1.50
C ALA A 122 13.52 -13.20 2.90
N TYR A 123 12.22 -12.92 3.05
CA TYR A 123 11.60 -12.53 4.32
C TYR A 123 10.93 -13.71 5.04
N ASN A 124 11.73 -14.73 5.37
CA ASN A 124 11.35 -15.92 6.16
C ASN A 124 10.14 -16.69 5.61
N ASN A 125 9.96 -16.75 4.31
CA ASN A 125 8.77 -17.25 3.63
C ASN A 125 7.50 -16.49 4.07
N ALA A 126 7.52 -15.18 3.91
CA ALA A 126 6.43 -14.28 4.25
C ALA A 126 5.07 -14.75 3.73
N PHE A 127 4.01 -14.49 4.46
CA PHE A 127 2.67 -14.65 3.93
C PHE A 127 2.43 -13.68 2.77
N ILE A 128 1.77 -14.15 1.71
CA ILE A 128 1.38 -13.29 0.57
C ILE A 128 -0.13 -13.12 0.58
N LEU A 129 -0.60 -11.89 0.50
CA LEU A 129 -2.01 -11.53 0.37
C LEU A 129 -2.21 -10.71 -0.90
N CYS A 130 -2.80 -11.32 -1.93
CA CYS A 130 -3.10 -10.63 -3.18
C CYS A 130 -4.52 -10.08 -3.21
N GLU A 131 -4.70 -8.89 -3.77
CA GLU A 131 -6.00 -8.50 -4.29
C GLU A 131 -6.30 -9.30 -5.57
N VAL A 132 -7.47 -9.97 -5.62
CA VAL A 132 -7.84 -10.84 -6.74
C VAL A 132 -8.92 -10.26 -7.65
N ASN A 133 -9.03 -8.94 -7.67
CA ASN A 133 -9.84 -8.27 -8.66
C ASN A 133 -9.08 -8.23 -10.00
N ASP A 134 -9.82 -8.31 -11.10
CA ASP A 134 -9.26 -8.20 -12.46
C ASP A 134 -8.05 -9.12 -12.69
N ILE A 135 -6.87 -8.54 -12.98
CA ILE A 135 -5.63 -9.28 -13.30
C ILE A 135 -4.97 -9.92 -12.06
N GLY A 136 -5.33 -9.48 -10.87
CA GLY A 136 -4.75 -10.01 -9.62
C GLY A 136 -5.04 -11.50 -9.39
N ASP A 137 -6.18 -12.01 -9.88
CA ASP A 137 -6.49 -13.44 -9.82
C ASP A 137 -5.49 -14.28 -10.63
N GLN A 138 -5.02 -13.78 -11.77
CA GLN A 138 -3.99 -14.43 -12.56
C GLN A 138 -2.64 -14.45 -11.85
N VAL A 139 -2.24 -13.32 -11.23
CA VAL A 139 -1.00 -13.24 -10.45
C VAL A 139 -1.04 -14.22 -9.27
N ALA A 140 -2.12 -14.25 -8.50
CA ALA A 140 -2.31 -15.17 -7.40
C ALA A 140 -2.29 -16.65 -7.86
N SER A 141 -2.89 -16.96 -9.02
CA SER A 141 -2.88 -18.30 -9.60
C SER A 141 -1.47 -18.76 -9.98
N ILE A 142 -0.66 -17.88 -10.57
CA ILE A 142 0.74 -18.19 -10.89
C ILE A 142 1.54 -18.45 -9.60
N ILE A 143 1.36 -17.61 -8.56
CA ILE A 143 2.02 -17.81 -7.26
C ILE A 143 1.67 -19.18 -6.67
N GLN A 144 0.38 -19.56 -6.69
CA GLN A 144 -0.09 -20.80 -6.09
C GLN A 144 0.28 -22.04 -6.89
N TYR A 145 0.04 -22.03 -8.22
CA TYR A 145 0.09 -23.25 -9.02
C TYR A 145 1.37 -23.41 -9.84
N ASP A 146 1.96 -22.31 -10.34
CA ASP A 146 3.16 -22.38 -11.18
C ASP A 146 4.43 -22.27 -10.32
N LEU A 147 4.41 -21.40 -9.29
CA LEU A 147 5.53 -21.20 -8.37
C LEU A 147 5.42 -22.03 -7.09
N GLU A 148 4.28 -22.72 -6.89
CA GLU A 148 4.00 -23.64 -5.77
C GLU A 148 4.35 -23.00 -4.40
N TYR A 149 3.92 -21.73 -4.20
CA TYR A 149 4.23 -21.02 -2.97
C TYR A 149 3.18 -21.28 -1.89
N ASP A 150 3.59 -21.95 -0.82
CA ASP A 150 2.69 -22.47 0.22
C ASP A 150 2.01 -21.40 1.10
N ASN A 151 2.67 -20.25 1.31
CA ASN A 151 2.20 -19.20 2.22
C ASN A 151 1.35 -18.13 1.52
N LEU A 152 0.65 -18.48 0.44
CA LEU A 152 -0.39 -17.64 -0.15
C LEU A 152 -1.65 -17.71 0.71
N LEU A 153 -2.14 -16.54 1.19
CA LEU A 153 -3.33 -16.45 2.02
C LEU A 153 -4.60 -16.64 1.21
N LEU A 154 -5.38 -17.64 1.61
CA LEU A 154 -6.68 -17.94 1.03
C LEU A 154 -7.78 -17.18 1.78
N CYS A 155 -8.69 -16.54 1.07
CA CYS A 155 -9.80 -15.82 1.66
C CYS A 155 -11.15 -16.49 1.35
N SER A 156 -12.07 -16.45 2.31
CA SER A 156 -13.44 -16.92 2.11
C SER A 156 -14.46 -15.83 2.41
N MET A 157 -15.54 -15.79 1.64
CA MET A 157 -16.66 -14.87 1.89
C MET A 157 -17.46 -15.30 3.11
N ARG A 158 -17.63 -14.44 4.10
CA ARG A 158 -18.45 -14.66 5.30
C ARG A 158 -19.70 -13.79 5.28
N GLY A 159 -20.62 -14.06 4.35
CA GLY A 159 -21.91 -13.35 4.29
C GLY A 159 -21.75 -11.82 4.27
N ARG A 160 -22.46 -11.12 5.16
CA ARG A 160 -22.40 -9.65 5.28
C ARG A 160 -21.19 -9.11 6.04
N ALA A 161 -20.41 -9.98 6.69
CA ALA A 161 -19.29 -9.58 7.56
C ALA A 161 -17.94 -9.42 6.83
N GLY A 162 -17.94 -9.47 5.49
CA GLY A 162 -16.72 -9.32 4.69
C GLY A 162 -15.98 -10.63 4.44
N GLN A 163 -14.67 -10.57 4.28
CA GLN A 163 -13.82 -11.72 4.01
C GLN A 163 -12.99 -12.09 5.24
N ILE A 164 -12.64 -13.35 5.37
CA ILE A 164 -11.74 -13.86 6.40
C ILE A 164 -10.69 -14.74 5.75
N VAL A 165 -9.52 -14.82 6.37
CA VAL A 165 -8.50 -15.81 6.01
C VAL A 165 -9.09 -17.20 6.20
N GLY A 166 -9.15 -18.00 5.13
CA GLY A 166 -9.74 -19.34 5.11
C GLY A 166 -8.68 -20.41 5.25
N GLN A 167 -8.94 -21.42 6.09
CA GLN A 167 -8.21 -22.67 6.00
C GLN A 167 -8.84 -23.51 4.89
N GLY A 168 -8.05 -23.96 3.91
CA GLY A 168 -8.45 -24.53 2.63
C GLY A 168 -9.36 -25.80 2.62
N PHE A 169 -9.87 -26.25 3.76
CA PHE A 169 -10.70 -27.47 3.88
C PHE A 169 -12.18 -27.24 4.21
N SER A 170 -12.61 -26.02 4.35
CA SER A 170 -14.04 -25.71 4.58
C SER A 170 -14.74 -25.54 3.25
N GLY A 171 -15.70 -26.37 2.88
CA GLY A 171 -16.44 -26.40 1.62
C GLY A 171 -17.16 -25.11 1.17
N LYS A 172 -16.68 -23.95 1.55
CA LYS A 172 -17.01 -22.61 1.08
C LYS A 172 -16.02 -22.24 -0.02
N LYS A 173 -16.49 -21.56 -1.07
CA LYS A 173 -15.61 -21.03 -2.13
C LYS A 173 -14.50 -20.18 -1.49
N THR A 174 -13.29 -20.73 -1.43
CA THR A 174 -12.06 -20.00 -1.11
C THR A 174 -11.51 -19.38 -2.38
N GLN A 175 -10.91 -18.19 -2.24
CA GLN A 175 -10.22 -17.46 -3.31
C GLN A 175 -8.74 -17.37 -2.94
N LEU A 176 -7.88 -17.27 -3.95
CA LEU A 176 -6.43 -17.16 -3.79
C LEU A 176 -5.97 -15.76 -3.31
N GLY A 177 -6.77 -15.11 -2.48
CA GLY A 177 -6.55 -13.77 -1.98
C GLY A 177 -7.84 -13.05 -1.64
N VAL A 178 -7.77 -11.73 -1.47
CA VAL A 178 -8.92 -10.89 -1.09
C VAL A 178 -9.58 -10.29 -2.31
N LYS A 179 -10.90 -10.43 -2.42
CA LYS A 179 -11.70 -9.70 -3.41
C LYS A 179 -12.14 -8.37 -2.82
N MET A 180 -11.58 -7.28 -3.35
CA MET A 180 -11.92 -5.94 -2.91
C MET A 180 -13.34 -5.59 -3.34
N SER A 181 -14.23 -5.49 -2.37
CA SER A 181 -15.59 -4.98 -2.51
C SER A 181 -15.72 -3.66 -1.76
N LYS A 182 -16.80 -2.90 -2.01
CA LYS A 182 -17.07 -1.65 -1.28
C LYS A 182 -17.06 -1.86 0.24
N THR A 183 -17.58 -2.99 0.72
CA THR A 183 -17.61 -3.33 2.16
C THR A 183 -16.21 -3.64 2.68
N VAL A 184 -15.43 -4.44 1.96
CA VAL A 184 -14.04 -4.80 2.33
C VAL A 184 -13.17 -3.55 2.35
N LYS A 185 -13.25 -2.70 1.32
CA LYS A 185 -12.52 -1.43 1.26
C LYS A 185 -12.88 -0.52 2.43
N LYS A 186 -14.18 -0.39 2.75
CA LYS A 186 -14.63 0.43 3.88
C LYS A 186 -14.09 -0.07 5.23
N VAL A 187 -14.08 -1.38 5.46
CA VAL A 187 -13.50 -1.98 6.67
C VAL A 187 -11.99 -1.73 6.71
N GLY A 188 -11.28 -2.01 5.62
CA GLY A 188 -9.84 -1.77 5.52
C GLY A 188 -9.47 -0.30 5.77
N CYS A 189 -10.18 0.66 5.16
CA CYS A 189 -9.97 2.08 5.40
C CYS A 189 -10.24 2.48 6.86
N SER A 190 -11.32 1.96 7.47
CA SER A 190 -11.62 2.25 8.87
C SER A 190 -10.52 1.73 9.80
N ASN A 191 -10.04 0.50 9.59
CA ASN A 191 -8.96 -0.08 10.37
C ASN A 191 -7.64 0.66 10.13
N LEU A 192 -7.32 1.01 8.87
CA LEU A 192 -6.12 1.78 8.53
C LEU A 192 -6.09 3.11 9.28
N LYS A 193 -7.21 3.85 9.26
CA LYS A 193 -7.33 5.10 10.02
C LYS A 193 -7.05 4.87 11.50
N THR A 194 -7.74 3.92 12.12
CA THR A 194 -7.61 3.64 13.55
C THR A 194 -6.17 3.25 13.92
N LEU A 195 -5.55 2.33 13.16
CA LEU A 195 -4.22 1.84 13.50
C LEU A 195 -3.11 2.86 13.27
N ILE A 196 -3.26 3.75 12.28
CA ILE A 196 -2.30 4.86 12.08
C ILE A 196 -2.47 5.92 13.17
N GLU A 197 -3.71 6.31 13.51
CA GLU A 197 -3.95 7.30 14.56
C GLU A 197 -3.49 6.79 15.95
N ASP A 198 -3.64 5.48 16.21
CA ASP A 198 -3.20 4.80 17.44
C ASP A 198 -1.72 4.39 17.43
N GLU A 199 -0.96 4.71 16.38
CA GLU A 199 0.46 4.32 16.21
C GLU A 199 0.71 2.81 16.29
N LYS A 200 -0.27 2.01 15.88
CA LYS A 200 -0.19 0.54 15.81
C LYS A 200 0.33 0.01 14.48
N VAL A 201 0.40 0.85 13.46
CA VAL A 201 1.08 0.62 12.19
C VAL A 201 2.05 1.76 11.96
N ILE A 202 3.32 1.42 11.75
CA ILE A 202 4.41 2.37 11.52
C ILE A 202 4.95 2.15 10.10
N PHE A 203 5.14 3.24 9.39
CA PHE A 203 5.80 3.28 8.09
C PHE A 203 6.55 4.61 7.96
N ASN A 204 7.73 4.54 7.36
CA ASN A 204 8.60 5.68 7.14
C ASN A 204 8.95 5.81 5.65
N ASP A 205 8.03 5.43 4.77
CA ASP A 205 8.19 5.50 3.32
C ASP A 205 7.54 6.77 2.77
N TYR A 206 8.29 7.51 1.95
CA TYR A 206 7.83 8.77 1.37
C TYR A 206 6.63 8.57 0.44
N ASP A 207 6.64 7.53 -0.42
CA ASP A 207 5.57 7.31 -1.38
C ASP A 207 4.26 6.92 -0.70
N ILE A 208 4.32 6.08 0.35
CA ILE A 208 3.15 5.73 1.18
C ILE A 208 2.57 7.00 1.82
N ILE A 209 3.42 7.83 2.43
CA ILE A 209 2.98 9.08 3.05
C ILE A 209 2.35 10.00 1.99
N SER A 210 2.99 10.14 0.84
CA SER A 210 2.49 10.95 -0.28
C SER A 210 1.12 10.49 -0.76
N GLU A 211 0.91 9.18 -0.99
CA GLU A 211 -0.39 8.64 -1.39
C GLU A 211 -1.45 8.87 -0.32
N LEU A 212 -1.14 8.69 0.97
CA LEU A 212 -2.08 8.96 2.06
C LEU A 212 -2.48 10.44 2.16
N THR A 213 -1.65 11.39 1.69
CA THR A 213 -1.98 12.82 1.66
C THR A 213 -3.02 13.18 0.60
N THR A 214 -3.14 12.34 -0.44
CA THR A 214 -4.08 12.51 -1.54
C THR A 214 -5.18 11.45 -1.56
N PHE A 215 -5.22 10.55 -0.54
CA PHE A 215 -6.23 9.52 -0.39
C PHE A 215 -7.47 10.08 0.31
N ILE A 216 -8.42 10.56 -0.50
CA ILE A 216 -9.56 11.37 -0.07
C ILE A 216 -10.87 10.61 -0.11
N GLN A 217 -11.83 11.08 0.65
CA GLN A 217 -13.20 10.60 0.57
C GLN A 217 -13.85 11.07 -0.73
N LYS A 218 -14.26 10.11 -1.58
CA LYS A 218 -15.11 10.36 -2.74
C LYS A 218 -16.39 9.56 -2.60
N HIS A 219 -17.53 10.24 -2.54
CA HIS A 219 -18.83 9.61 -2.32
C HIS A 219 -18.84 8.77 -1.02
N ASN A 220 -18.97 7.45 -1.11
CA ASN A 220 -19.00 6.52 0.02
C ASN A 220 -17.75 5.63 0.09
N SER A 221 -16.65 6.07 -0.50
CA SER A 221 -15.36 5.36 -0.57
C SER A 221 -14.20 6.31 -0.37
N PHE A 222 -12.98 5.77 -0.37
CA PHE A 222 -11.75 6.54 -0.41
C PHE A 222 -10.97 6.13 -1.67
N GLU A 223 -10.37 7.09 -2.33
CA GLU A 223 -9.53 6.89 -3.52
C GLU A 223 -8.58 8.09 -3.69
N ALA A 224 -7.57 7.94 -4.53
CA ALA A 224 -6.66 9.04 -4.84
C ALA A 224 -7.39 10.23 -5.45
N GLU A 225 -6.87 11.44 -5.22
CA GLU A 225 -7.24 12.63 -5.99
C GLU A 225 -6.94 12.43 -7.47
N GLU A 226 -7.61 13.22 -8.32
CA GLU A 226 -7.40 13.15 -9.77
C GLU A 226 -5.94 13.46 -10.12
N GLY A 227 -5.31 12.55 -10.87
CA GLY A 227 -3.88 12.62 -11.23
C GLY A 227 -2.92 12.08 -10.19
N CYS A 228 -3.40 11.57 -9.05
CA CYS A 228 -2.61 10.90 -8.02
C CYS A 228 -2.84 9.38 -8.04
N ASN A 229 -2.00 8.64 -7.33
CA ASN A 229 -2.08 7.19 -7.19
C ASN A 229 -2.41 6.79 -5.76
N ASP A 230 -2.99 5.59 -5.57
CA ASP A 230 -3.29 5.02 -4.24
C ASP A 230 -2.86 3.55 -4.10
N ASP A 231 -1.98 3.06 -4.98
CA ASP A 231 -1.60 1.64 -5.06
C ASP A 231 -0.96 1.13 -3.76
N LEU A 232 -0.04 1.90 -3.16
CA LEU A 232 0.58 1.57 -1.87
C LEU A 232 -0.39 1.75 -0.69
N ALA A 233 -1.20 2.81 -0.71
CA ALA A 233 -2.27 3.01 0.27
C ALA A 233 -3.28 1.85 0.19
N MET A 234 -3.60 1.37 -1.01
CA MET A 234 -4.46 0.20 -1.20
C MET A 234 -3.81 -1.08 -0.67
N CYS A 235 -2.51 -1.29 -0.82
CA CYS A 235 -1.82 -2.41 -0.16
C CYS A 235 -2.05 -2.40 1.36
N LEU A 236 -1.97 -1.25 2.03
CA LEU A 236 -2.27 -1.12 3.45
C LEU A 236 -3.76 -1.37 3.76
N VAL A 237 -4.68 -0.88 2.92
CA VAL A 237 -6.12 -1.14 3.05
C VAL A 237 -6.43 -2.63 2.92
N ILE A 238 -5.82 -3.32 1.93
CA ILE A 238 -5.96 -4.77 1.72
C ILE A 238 -5.49 -5.52 2.97
N TYR A 239 -4.31 -5.21 3.47
CA TYR A 239 -3.75 -5.81 4.69
C TYR A 239 -4.73 -5.69 5.87
N LEU A 240 -5.21 -4.50 6.13
CA LEU A 240 -6.04 -4.20 7.29
C LEU A 240 -7.51 -4.57 7.12
N SER A 241 -7.92 -4.94 5.90
CA SER A 241 -9.27 -5.45 5.65
C SER A 241 -9.54 -6.83 6.28
N LEU A 242 -8.47 -7.60 6.55
CA LEU A 242 -8.54 -8.94 7.12
C LEU A 242 -8.15 -9.01 8.61
N ILE A 243 -7.58 -7.95 9.15
CA ILE A 243 -7.28 -7.87 10.58
C ILE A 243 -8.57 -7.52 11.33
N HIS A 244 -9.03 -8.45 12.14
CA HIS A 244 -10.10 -8.20 13.10
C HIS A 244 -9.46 -7.77 14.42
N ILE A 245 -9.56 -6.48 14.71
CA ILE A 245 -9.16 -5.88 15.99
C ILE A 245 -10.21 -6.20 17.04
#